data_575558746593383755facdef2b63b022
#
_entry.id   575558746593383755facdef2b63b022
#
_cell.length_a   1.000
_cell.length_b   1.000
_cell.length_c   1.000
_cell.angle_alpha   90.00
_cell.angle_beta   90.00
_cell.angle_gamma   90.00
#
_symmetry.space_group_name_H-M   'P 1'
#
loop_
_entity.id
_entity.type
_entity.pdbx_description
1 polymer ?
#
loop_
_entity_poly.entity_id
_entity_poly.type
_entity_poly.pdbx_seq_one_letter_code
_entity_poly.pdbx_strand_id
1 'polypeptide(L)'
;MPGKERKHENRNTSNDSLPSDIPQFFRLNIEVGDLEAAVLFYTSLLGIQGRKQAGSRCYFNCGPVTLQVLDVSSMREPHPAAKALYFTVRDLDAAYRRAGALNCVSREEVHGASSGIVVRPWGERSFYAADPWKNPLCFVEEGTVYAG
;
A
#
# COMPACT_ATOMS: atom_id res chain seq x y z
N MET A 1 32.12 -12.12 21.70
CA MET A 1 31.25 -12.67 21.24
C MET A 1 29.97 -12.70 21.89
N PRO A 2 29.82 -12.54 22.98
CA PRO A 2 28.59 -12.76 23.64
C PRO A 2 27.46 -11.78 23.36
N GLY A 3 27.73 -10.61 22.99
CA GLY A 3 26.67 -9.65 22.89
C GLY A 3 25.74 -9.81 21.75
N LYS A 4 26.17 -10.41 20.68
CA LYS A 4 25.37 -10.48 19.57
C LYS A 4 24.25 -11.40 19.70
N GLU A 5 24.45 -12.49 20.31
CA GLU A 5 23.44 -13.42 20.37
C GLU A 5 22.24 -12.99 21.09
N ARG A 6 22.41 -12.17 22.07
CA ARG A 6 21.27 -11.79 22.81
C ARG A 6 20.31 -11.00 22.04
N LYS A 7 20.76 -10.20 21.11
CA LYS A 7 19.85 -9.46 20.38
C LYS A 7 18.99 -10.32 19.53
N HIS A 8 19.52 -11.40 19.09
CA HIS A 8 18.72 -12.25 18.29
C HIS A 8 17.54 -12.77 19.03
N GLU A 9 17.69 -13.08 20.27
CA GLU A 9 16.61 -13.60 20.94
C GLU A 9 15.52 -12.64 21.09
N ASN A 10 15.85 -11.39 21.26
CA ASN A 10 14.82 -10.44 21.40
C ASN A 10 13.96 -10.34 20.20
N ARG A 11 14.54 -10.41 19.04
CA ARG A 11 13.73 -10.33 17.89
C ARG A 11 12.87 -11.53 17.75
N ASN A 12 13.32 -12.64 18.24
CA ASN A 12 12.57 -13.82 18.07
C ASN A 12 11.28 -13.83 18.81
N THR A 13 11.15 -13.04 19.83
CA THR A 13 9.90 -13.08 20.56
C THR A 13 8.75 -12.67 19.71
N SER A 14 8.93 -11.74 18.79
CA SER A 14 7.82 -11.33 17.97
C SER A 14 7.46 -12.39 16.96
N ASN A 15 8.38 -13.29 16.65
CA ASN A 15 8.11 -14.33 15.69
C ASN A 15 7.79 -15.65 16.31
N ASP A 16 7.73 -15.70 17.63
CA ASP A 16 7.55 -16.96 18.27
C ASP A 16 6.22 -17.61 17.97
N SER A 17 5.21 -16.82 17.64
CA SER A 17 3.91 -17.39 17.36
C SER A 17 3.81 -17.97 15.96
N LEU A 18 4.83 -17.79 15.09
CA LEU A 18 4.76 -18.26 13.72
C LEU A 18 5.77 -19.36 13.49
N PRO A 19 5.37 -20.42 12.79
CA PRO A 19 6.36 -21.43 12.39
C PRO A 19 7.40 -20.82 11.49
N SER A 20 8.63 -21.33 11.58
CA SER A 20 9.72 -20.72 10.82
C SER A 20 9.63 -21.03 9.33
N ASP A 21 8.80 -22.01 8.95
CA ASP A 21 8.70 -22.36 7.54
C ASP A 21 7.52 -21.73 6.85
N ILE A 22 6.82 -20.80 7.49
CA ILE A 22 5.75 -20.07 6.81
C ILE A 22 6.36 -19.08 5.82
N PRO A 23 5.95 -19.11 4.56
CA PRO A 23 6.44 -18.11 3.61
C PRO A 23 6.04 -16.71 4.06
N GLN A 24 6.95 -15.75 3.85
CA GLN A 24 6.69 -14.36 4.20
C GLN A 24 6.37 -13.60 2.92
N PHE A 25 5.24 -12.89 2.92
CA PHE A 25 4.90 -12.06 1.77
C PHE A 25 5.62 -10.72 1.93
N PHE A 26 6.58 -10.41 1.04
CA PHE A 26 7.41 -9.23 1.27
C PHE A 26 7.36 -8.19 0.15
N ARG A 27 6.83 -8.52 -1.00
CA ARG A 27 6.83 -7.56 -2.11
C ARG A 27 5.60 -7.74 -2.98
N LEU A 28 4.99 -6.62 -3.36
CA LEU A 28 3.88 -6.61 -4.29
C LEU A 28 4.24 -5.65 -5.42
N ASN A 29 4.02 -6.06 -6.65
CA ASN A 29 4.33 -5.24 -7.82
C ASN A 29 3.07 -4.63 -8.39
N ILE A 30 3.15 -3.34 -8.79
CA ILE A 30 2.11 -2.73 -9.60
C ILE A 30 2.77 -2.11 -10.81
N GLU A 31 2.02 -1.96 -11.88
CA GLU A 31 2.54 -1.43 -13.14
C GLU A 31 2.04 -0.02 -13.36
N VAL A 32 2.95 0.81 -13.85
CA VAL A 32 2.63 2.21 -14.16
C VAL A 32 3.24 2.54 -15.51
N GLY A 33 2.84 3.68 -16.07
CA GLY A 33 3.30 4.09 -17.39
C GLY A 33 4.34 5.20 -17.38
N ASP A 34 4.74 5.70 -16.21
CA ASP A 34 5.70 6.79 -16.12
C ASP A 34 6.26 6.78 -14.70
N LEU A 35 7.54 6.42 -14.57
CA LEU A 35 8.11 6.23 -13.24
C LEU A 35 8.16 7.53 -12.45
N GLU A 36 8.55 8.63 -13.09
CA GLU A 36 8.67 9.87 -12.34
C GLU A 36 7.31 10.35 -11.85
N ALA A 37 6.30 10.25 -12.70
CA ALA A 37 4.96 10.62 -12.29
C ALA A 37 4.47 9.71 -11.17
N ALA A 38 4.79 8.43 -11.23
CA ALA A 38 4.38 7.48 -10.21
C ALA A 38 5.07 7.75 -8.89
N VAL A 39 6.35 8.10 -8.92
CA VAL A 39 7.09 8.41 -7.70
C VAL A 39 6.46 9.62 -7.02
N LEU A 40 6.14 10.65 -7.79
CA LEU A 40 5.50 11.83 -7.21
C LEU A 40 4.13 11.48 -6.64
N PHE A 41 3.35 10.71 -7.38
CA PHE A 41 2.01 10.34 -6.95
C PHE A 41 2.07 9.56 -5.64
N TYR A 42 2.86 8.50 -5.60
CA TYR A 42 2.88 7.63 -4.42
C TYR A 42 3.58 8.27 -3.22
N THR A 43 4.60 9.09 -3.45
CA THR A 43 5.22 9.85 -2.36
C THR A 43 4.18 10.75 -1.70
N SER A 44 3.38 11.44 -2.52
CA SER A 44 2.36 12.34 -2.00
C SER A 44 1.23 11.59 -1.32
N LEU A 45 0.76 10.50 -1.95
CA LEU A 45 -0.39 9.78 -1.43
C LEU A 45 -0.06 9.01 -0.15
N LEU A 46 1.07 8.31 -0.15
CA LEU A 46 1.44 7.49 0.99
C LEU A 46 2.15 8.29 2.08
N GLY A 47 2.67 9.45 1.73
CA GLY A 47 3.37 10.28 2.71
C GLY A 47 4.73 9.74 3.10
N ILE A 48 5.35 8.93 2.23
CA ILE A 48 6.68 8.36 2.52
C ILE A 48 7.54 8.48 1.27
N GLN A 49 8.84 8.40 1.45
CA GLN A 49 9.77 8.48 0.34
C GLN A 49 9.95 7.10 -0.29
N GLY A 50 10.03 7.08 -1.62
CA GLY A 50 10.37 5.85 -2.32
C GLY A 50 11.85 5.76 -2.55
N ARG A 51 12.33 4.55 -2.82
CA ARG A 51 13.73 4.30 -3.16
C ARG A 51 13.79 3.85 -4.60
N LYS A 52 14.26 4.73 -5.47
CA LYS A 52 14.41 4.39 -6.89
C LYS A 52 15.50 3.35 -7.02
N GLN A 53 15.25 2.36 -7.87
CA GLN A 53 16.20 1.32 -8.15
C GLN A 53 16.70 1.47 -9.58
N ALA A 54 17.78 0.78 -9.90
CA ALA A 54 18.26 0.78 -11.27
C ALA A 54 17.14 0.26 -12.17
N GLY A 55 17.04 0.83 -13.34
CA GLY A 55 15.98 0.46 -14.25
C GLY A 55 14.73 1.28 -13.99
N SER A 56 13.59 0.64 -14.13
CA SER A 56 12.32 1.34 -14.19
C SER A 56 11.47 1.09 -12.97
N ARG A 57 12.04 1.13 -11.77
CA ARG A 57 11.25 0.79 -10.58
C ARG A 57 11.59 1.65 -9.38
N CYS A 58 10.63 1.71 -8.48
CA CYS A 58 10.78 2.40 -7.21
C CYS A 58 10.12 1.57 -6.12
N TYR A 59 10.75 1.48 -4.98
CA TYR A 59 10.27 0.70 -3.84
C TYR A 59 9.73 1.64 -2.78
N PHE A 60 8.53 1.33 -2.29
CA PHE A 60 7.95 2.03 -1.14
C PHE A 60 7.77 1.04 -0.02
N ASN A 61 8.38 1.31 1.13
CA ASN A 61 8.26 0.42 2.28
C ASN A 61 6.94 0.67 2.97
N CYS A 62 6.06 -0.32 2.93
CA CYS A 62 4.73 -0.21 3.52
C CYS A 62 4.61 -1.25 4.63
N GLY A 63 5.35 -1.03 5.71
CA GLY A 63 5.39 -2.00 6.79
C GLY A 63 6.17 -3.23 6.36
N PRO A 64 5.65 -4.43 6.60
CA PRO A 64 6.38 -5.65 6.22
C PRO A 64 6.36 -5.94 4.73
N VAL A 65 5.53 -5.25 3.96
CA VAL A 65 5.44 -5.49 2.52
C VAL A 65 5.98 -4.28 1.79
N THR A 66 6.83 -4.50 0.80
CA THR A 66 7.35 -3.45 -0.06
C THR A 66 6.49 -3.37 -1.32
N LEU A 67 6.00 -2.18 -1.61
CA LEU A 67 5.30 -1.93 -2.86
C LEU A 67 6.34 -1.58 -3.91
N GLN A 68 6.42 -2.37 -4.97
CA GLN A 68 7.32 -2.09 -6.08
C GLN A 68 6.52 -1.52 -7.23
N VAL A 69 6.83 -0.28 -7.57
CA VAL A 69 6.19 0.42 -8.69
C VAL A 69 7.08 0.21 -9.91
N LEU A 70 6.50 -0.39 -10.95
CA LEU A 70 7.24 -0.85 -12.11
C LEU A 70 6.77 -0.11 -13.34
N ASP A 71 7.65 0.65 -13.97
CA ASP A 71 7.33 1.36 -15.20
C ASP A 71 7.52 0.40 -16.36
N VAL A 72 6.43 0.03 -17.02
CA VAL A 72 6.47 -0.92 -18.13
C VAL A 72 6.31 -0.24 -19.49
N SER A 73 6.41 1.10 -19.51
CA SER A 73 6.08 1.85 -20.73
C SER A 73 6.97 1.52 -21.91
N SER A 74 8.18 1.01 -21.66
CA SER A 74 9.06 0.63 -22.77
C SER A 74 8.62 -0.67 -23.41
N MET A 75 7.72 -1.42 -22.79
CA MET A 75 7.29 -2.70 -23.30
C MET A 75 5.84 -2.75 -23.72
N ARG A 76 4.97 -2.08 -23.00
CA ARG A 76 3.55 -2.18 -23.27
C ARG A 76 2.79 -1.22 -22.37
N GLU A 77 1.47 -1.16 -22.54
CA GLU A 77 0.62 -0.44 -21.62
C GLU A 77 0.60 -1.15 -20.27
N PRO A 78 0.53 -0.40 -19.19
CA PRO A 78 0.44 -1.04 -17.88
C PRO A 78 -0.86 -1.81 -17.70
N HIS A 79 -0.76 -2.96 -17.04
CA HIS A 79 -1.93 -3.72 -16.65
C HIS A 79 -2.26 -3.35 -15.21
N PRO A 80 -3.43 -2.78 -14.94
CA PRO A 80 -3.77 -2.42 -13.57
C PRO A 80 -3.96 -3.65 -12.71
N ALA A 81 -3.74 -3.48 -11.41
CA ALA A 81 -4.00 -4.55 -10.47
C ALA A 81 -5.48 -4.92 -10.53
N ALA A 82 -5.78 -6.21 -10.45
CA ALA A 82 -7.14 -6.69 -10.62
C ALA A 82 -8.03 -6.32 -9.43
N LYS A 83 -7.46 -6.17 -8.26
CA LYS A 83 -8.21 -5.87 -7.03
C LYS A 83 -7.48 -4.80 -6.27
N ALA A 84 -8.20 -4.12 -5.38
CA ALA A 84 -7.62 -3.03 -4.62
C ALA A 84 -6.51 -3.52 -3.70
N LEU A 85 -5.50 -2.67 -3.57
CA LEU A 85 -4.46 -2.85 -2.58
C LEU A 85 -4.93 -2.15 -1.31
N TYR A 86 -4.88 -2.85 -0.18
CA TYR A 86 -5.40 -2.33 1.08
C TYR A 86 -4.27 -1.85 1.96
N PHE A 87 -4.37 -0.59 2.40
CA PHE A 87 -3.39 0.03 3.29
C PHE A 87 -4.09 0.44 4.57
N THR A 88 -3.48 0.18 5.72
CA THR A 88 -3.99 0.75 6.96
C THR A 88 -3.27 2.05 7.23
N VAL A 89 -3.98 3.03 7.75
CA VAL A 89 -3.41 4.30 8.14
C VAL A 89 -3.99 4.70 9.50
N ARG A 90 -3.19 5.40 10.30
CA ARG A 90 -3.68 5.85 11.59
C ARG A 90 -4.63 7.02 11.44
N ASP A 91 -4.31 7.92 10.53
CA ASP A 91 -5.12 9.13 10.33
C ASP A 91 -5.75 9.04 8.95
N LEU A 92 -6.93 8.46 8.90
CA LEU A 92 -7.63 8.25 7.64
C LEU A 92 -8.03 9.58 7.01
N ASP A 93 -8.39 10.57 7.84
CA ASP A 93 -8.79 11.86 7.30
C ASP A 93 -7.61 12.56 6.61
N ALA A 94 -6.41 12.43 7.15
CA ALA A 94 -5.23 12.99 6.50
C ALA A 94 -4.95 12.30 5.18
N ALA A 95 -5.08 10.96 5.15
CA ALA A 95 -4.90 10.22 3.90
C ALA A 95 -5.93 10.64 2.87
N TYR A 96 -7.17 10.86 3.31
CA TYR A 96 -8.23 11.29 2.42
C TYR A 96 -7.92 12.67 1.84
N ARG A 97 -7.40 13.58 2.67
CA ARG A 97 -7.02 14.91 2.17
C ARG A 97 -5.91 14.82 1.13
N ARG A 98 -4.93 13.93 1.35
CA ARG A 98 -3.86 13.76 0.36
C ARG A 98 -4.41 13.21 -0.96
N ALA A 99 -5.32 12.25 -0.86
CA ALA A 99 -5.95 11.69 -2.04
C ALA A 99 -6.80 12.73 -2.77
N GLY A 100 -7.48 13.60 -2.01
CA GLY A 100 -8.26 14.67 -2.60
C GLY A 100 -7.38 15.66 -3.33
N ALA A 101 -6.24 16.01 -2.75
CA ALA A 101 -5.30 16.93 -3.39
C ALA A 101 -4.74 16.36 -4.68
N LEU A 102 -4.63 15.04 -4.78
CA LEU A 102 -4.18 14.37 -6.00
C LEU A 102 -5.34 14.06 -6.94
N ASN A 103 -6.56 14.38 -6.52
CA ASN A 103 -7.76 14.14 -7.31
C ASN A 103 -7.89 12.66 -7.68
N CYS A 104 -7.58 11.78 -6.74
CA CYS A 104 -7.57 10.36 -7.01
C CYS A 104 -8.59 9.55 -6.20
N VAL A 105 -9.45 10.21 -5.42
CA VAL A 105 -10.50 9.49 -4.68
C VAL A 105 -11.46 8.88 -5.70
N SER A 106 -11.77 7.59 -5.50
CA SER A 106 -12.64 6.89 -6.41
C SER A 106 -14.05 7.44 -6.30
N ARG A 107 -14.68 7.65 -7.45
CA ARG A 107 -16.04 8.17 -7.48
C ARG A 107 -17.04 7.09 -7.79
N GLU A 108 -16.58 5.87 -7.98
CA GLU A 108 -17.48 4.78 -8.28
C GLU A 108 -18.01 4.20 -7.00
N GLU A 109 -19.19 3.66 -7.08
CA GLU A 109 -19.77 2.99 -5.93
C GLU A 109 -19.06 1.69 -5.69
N VAL A 110 -18.74 1.42 -4.44
CA VAL A 110 -18.10 0.19 -4.05
C VAL A 110 -18.88 -0.36 -2.88
N HIS A 111 -19.31 -1.60 -2.97
CA HIS A 111 -20.11 -2.24 -1.94
C HIS A 111 -21.40 -1.46 -1.65
N GLY A 112 -21.95 -0.86 -2.69
CA GLY A 112 -23.19 -0.13 -2.53
C GLY A 112 -23.08 1.20 -1.82
N ALA A 113 -21.85 1.71 -1.63
CA ALA A 113 -21.65 2.98 -0.96
C ALA A 113 -21.08 3.99 -1.95
N SER A 114 -21.38 5.26 -1.71
CA SER A 114 -20.84 6.32 -2.55
C SER A 114 -19.35 6.51 -2.26
N SER A 115 -18.71 7.35 -3.06
CA SER A 115 -17.30 7.68 -2.84
C SER A 115 -17.16 8.47 -1.55
N GLY A 116 -15.93 8.53 -1.04
CA GLY A 116 -15.60 9.21 0.19
C GLY A 116 -15.36 8.22 1.32
N ILE A 117 -15.17 8.76 2.53
CA ILE A 117 -14.96 7.92 3.70
C ILE A 117 -16.30 7.37 4.15
N VAL A 118 -16.36 6.05 4.30
CA VAL A 118 -17.60 5.37 4.67
C VAL A 118 -17.27 4.28 5.68
N VAL A 119 -18.19 4.00 6.59
CA VAL A 119 -18.09 2.84 7.47
C VAL A 119 -18.76 1.69 6.73
N ARG A 120 -17.99 0.64 6.46
CA ARG A 120 -18.47 -0.49 5.68
C ARG A 120 -19.35 -1.41 6.54
N PRO A 121 -20.12 -2.28 5.92
CA PRO A 121 -20.99 -3.18 6.70
C PRO A 121 -20.23 -4.07 7.69
N TRP A 122 -18.97 -4.37 7.40
CA TRP A 122 -18.15 -5.19 8.29
C TRP A 122 -17.36 -4.33 9.29
N GLY A 123 -17.63 -3.03 9.36
CA GLY A 123 -17.09 -2.16 10.41
C GLY A 123 -15.88 -1.34 10.06
N GLU A 124 -15.23 -1.61 8.94
CA GLU A 124 -14.05 -0.84 8.55
C GLU A 124 -14.45 0.55 8.08
N ARG A 125 -13.69 1.55 8.50
CA ARG A 125 -13.85 2.92 8.05
C ARG A 125 -12.80 3.15 6.97
N SER A 126 -13.21 3.43 5.74
CA SER A 126 -12.30 3.39 4.61
C SER A 126 -12.74 4.28 3.46
N PHE A 127 -11.82 4.50 2.51
CA PHE A 127 -12.18 5.09 1.22
C PHE A 127 -11.36 4.40 0.13
N TYR A 128 -11.87 4.51 -1.09
CA TYR A 128 -11.20 3.94 -2.26
C TYR A 128 -10.61 5.04 -3.11
N ALA A 129 -9.52 4.72 -3.80
CA ALA A 129 -8.82 5.63 -4.69
C ALA A 129 -8.25 4.83 -5.85
N ALA A 130 -7.72 5.51 -6.84
CA ALA A 130 -7.04 4.84 -7.94
C ALA A 130 -5.88 5.71 -8.39
N ASP A 131 -4.78 5.09 -8.78
CA ASP A 131 -3.67 5.85 -9.32
C ASP A 131 -3.96 6.20 -10.79
N PRO A 132 -3.11 7.01 -11.45
CA PRO A 132 -3.36 7.40 -12.83
C PRO A 132 -3.41 6.23 -13.81
N TRP A 133 -2.87 5.08 -13.45
CA TRP A 133 -2.86 3.90 -14.32
C TRP A 133 -3.89 2.88 -13.91
N LYS A 134 -4.86 3.32 -13.09
CA LYS A 134 -6.04 2.53 -12.72
C LYS A 134 -5.75 1.40 -11.75
N ASN A 135 -4.63 1.46 -11.04
CA ASN A 135 -4.43 0.53 -9.94
C ASN A 135 -5.36 0.94 -8.80
N PRO A 136 -6.26 0.06 -8.36
CA PRO A 136 -7.21 0.44 -7.32
C PRO A 136 -6.59 0.33 -5.93
N LEU A 137 -6.93 1.26 -5.07
CA LEU A 137 -6.34 1.37 -3.74
C LEU A 137 -7.46 1.55 -2.72
N CYS A 138 -7.23 1.06 -1.50
CA CYS A 138 -8.17 1.26 -0.42
C CYS A 138 -7.40 1.61 0.84
N PHE A 139 -7.84 2.65 1.53
CA PHE A 139 -7.21 3.06 2.79
C PHE A 139 -8.20 2.82 3.92
N VAL A 140 -7.76 2.13 4.96
CA VAL A 140 -8.60 1.71 6.06
C VAL A 140 -8.02 2.26 7.36
N GLU A 141 -8.88 2.80 8.21
CA GLU A 141 -8.45 3.30 9.50
C GLU A 141 -7.99 2.15 10.38
N GLU A 142 -6.80 2.29 10.93
CA GLU A 142 -6.11 1.18 11.57
C GLU A 142 -6.93 0.51 12.66
N GLY A 143 -7.59 1.27 13.49
CA GLY A 143 -8.35 0.70 14.60
C GLY A 143 -9.63 0.00 14.21
N THR A 144 -10.03 0.07 12.94
CA THR A 144 -11.30 -0.51 12.49
C THR A 144 -11.11 -1.74 11.61
N VAL A 145 -9.88 -2.21 11.45
CA VAL A 145 -9.60 -3.31 10.54
C VAL A 145 -10.33 -4.56 10.97
N TYR A 146 -10.99 -5.21 10.01
CA TYR A 146 -11.71 -6.44 10.24
C TYR A 146 -10.77 -7.61 9.95
N ALA A 147 -10.57 -8.46 10.93
CA ALA A 147 -9.64 -9.55 10.79
C ALA A 147 -10.33 -10.90 10.63
N GLY A 148 -11.61 -10.93 10.52
CA GLY A 148 -12.36 -12.15 10.29
C GLY A 148 -12.99 -12.78 11.52
#